data_48eeb96699f6532214b0a376f07dd1b5
#
_entry.id   48eeb96699f6532214b0a376f07dd1b5
#
_cell.length_a   1.000
_cell.length_b   1.000
_cell.length_c   1.000
_cell.angle_alpha   90.00
_cell.angle_beta   90.00
_cell.angle_gamma   90.00
#
_symmetry.space_group_name_H-M   'P 1'
#
loop_
_entity.id
_entity.type
_entity.pdbx_description
1 polymer ?
#
loop_
_entity_poly.entity_id
_entity_poly.type
_entity_poly.pdbx_seq_one_letter_code
_entity_poly.pdbx_strand_id
1 'polypeptide(L)'
;MDVVIKVGCCGTSGLSLQRYSKEFDLLEVQRTFYNLLKTDLANKWRSDVGMDFEFTVKVFQGITHPVESPTWRRHKEKLQGIDPNEVGLLRTTPFVKTCWEQNVDFAHALKAKIAVIQLPPSFQYDTSGFERLKTFFEFVEPDITCAIEFRHVSWIPRINFILKNLKKWDVIIVSDPLKFNLPRQDTQYFRLHGMNGFVNYRYVYTDQEIDRLMIEAKKGNTYVLFNNISMLTDAKRFLSKLH
;
A
#
# COMPACT_ATOMS: atom_id res chain seq x y z
N MET A 1 -15.47 21.81 0.21
CA MET A 1 -14.54 21.17 1.16
C MET A 1 -13.17 21.25 0.53
N ASP A 2 -12.20 21.71 1.30
CA ASP A 2 -10.84 21.80 0.82
C ASP A 2 -10.29 20.39 0.59
N VAL A 3 -9.53 20.24 -0.49
CA VAL A 3 -8.88 18.97 -0.85
C VAL A 3 -7.69 18.74 0.10
N VAL A 4 -7.67 17.58 0.76
CA VAL A 4 -6.56 17.19 1.62
C VAL A 4 -5.57 16.34 0.82
N ILE A 5 -4.31 16.80 0.75
CA ILE A 5 -3.23 16.05 0.11
C ILE A 5 -2.21 15.69 1.20
N LYS A 6 -2.02 14.40 1.42
CA LYS A 6 -1.02 13.84 2.33
C LYS A 6 0.16 13.30 1.54
N VAL A 7 1.38 13.67 1.92
CA VAL A 7 2.59 13.33 1.17
C VAL A 7 3.58 12.56 2.04
N GLY A 8 4.11 11.50 1.50
CA GLY A 8 5.11 10.69 2.20
C GLY A 8 5.83 9.70 1.29
N CYS A 9 6.45 8.73 1.92
CA CYS A 9 7.25 7.71 1.25
C CYS A 9 6.88 6.30 1.72
N CYS A 10 7.19 5.31 0.89
CA CYS A 10 7.12 3.90 1.24
C CYS A 10 8.37 3.49 2.05
N GLY A 11 8.37 3.84 3.33
CA GLY A 11 9.50 3.69 4.24
C GLY A 11 10.25 5.00 4.50
N THR A 12 11.13 5.00 5.50
CA THR A 12 11.83 6.23 5.97
C THR A 12 13.14 6.51 5.24
N SER A 13 13.54 5.66 4.29
CA SER A 13 14.86 5.77 3.58
C SER A 13 16.06 5.90 4.52
N GLY A 14 16.04 5.17 5.64
CA GLY A 14 17.13 5.17 6.63
C GLY A 14 17.09 6.29 7.67
N LEU A 15 16.14 7.22 7.59
CA LEU A 15 15.91 8.19 8.64
C LEU A 15 15.26 7.54 9.87
N SER A 16 15.54 8.07 11.07
CA SER A 16 14.71 7.76 12.24
C SER A 16 13.30 8.29 12.02
N LEU A 17 12.30 7.66 12.66
CA LEU A 17 10.91 8.07 12.53
C LEU A 17 10.69 9.52 12.97
N GLN A 18 11.36 9.94 14.07
CA GLN A 18 11.30 11.32 14.58
C GLN A 18 11.89 12.35 13.61
N ARG A 19 12.93 11.99 12.83
CA ARG A 19 13.47 12.87 11.79
C ARG A 19 12.55 12.92 10.59
N TYR A 20 12.03 11.77 10.18
CA TYR A 20 11.13 11.66 9.04
C TYR A 20 9.83 12.46 9.27
N SER A 21 9.24 12.40 10.45
CA SER A 21 7.98 13.08 10.80
C SER A 21 8.09 14.61 10.90
N LYS A 22 9.31 15.16 10.89
CA LYS A 22 9.54 16.62 10.77
C LYS A 22 9.47 17.13 9.32
N GLU A 23 9.58 16.22 8.36
CA GLU A 23 9.66 16.53 6.94
C GLU A 23 8.37 16.16 6.19
N PHE A 24 7.64 15.15 6.72
CA PHE A 24 6.47 14.56 6.09
C PHE A 24 5.39 14.30 7.13
N ASP A 25 4.14 14.27 6.70
CA ASP A 25 2.96 14.00 7.53
C ASP A 25 2.36 12.59 7.30
N LEU A 26 2.98 11.79 6.41
CA LEU A 26 2.52 10.47 6.02
C LEU A 26 3.68 9.49 5.87
N LEU A 27 3.51 8.26 6.37
CA LEU A 27 4.43 7.15 6.14
C LEU A 27 3.69 5.85 5.83
N GLU A 28 4.04 5.18 4.72
CA GLU A 28 3.65 3.79 4.51
C GLU A 28 4.69 2.85 5.12
N VAL A 29 4.27 2.08 6.12
CA VAL A 29 5.14 1.11 6.80
C VAL A 29 5.38 -0.11 5.92
N GLN A 30 6.65 -0.33 5.52
CA GLN A 30 7.04 -1.46 4.67
C GLN A 30 7.44 -2.72 5.44
N ARG A 31 7.85 -2.57 6.72
CA ARG A 31 8.33 -3.72 7.52
C ARG A 31 7.24 -4.75 7.77
N THR A 32 6.00 -4.32 7.87
CA THR A 32 4.81 -5.19 8.03
C THR A 32 4.61 -6.15 6.85
N PHE A 33 5.06 -5.78 5.65
CA PHE A 33 5.01 -6.66 4.49
C PHE A 33 5.93 -7.88 4.63
N TYR A 34 7.10 -7.69 5.21
CA TYR A 34 8.10 -8.75 5.34
C TYR A 34 7.93 -9.57 6.61
N ASN A 35 7.39 -9.00 7.67
CA ASN A 35 7.28 -9.67 8.97
C ASN A 35 6.01 -9.23 9.68
N LEU A 36 5.37 -10.16 10.38
CA LEU A 36 4.34 -9.84 11.36
C LEU A 36 5.03 -9.17 12.57
N LEU A 37 4.57 -7.98 12.91
CA LEU A 37 5.17 -7.15 13.95
C LEU A 37 4.26 -7.11 15.18
N LYS A 38 4.87 -7.03 16.37
CA LYS A 38 4.13 -6.96 17.64
C LYS A 38 3.54 -5.56 17.86
N THR A 39 2.38 -5.50 18.49
CA THR A 39 1.65 -4.27 18.80
C THR A 39 2.43 -3.29 19.70
N ASP A 40 3.29 -3.79 20.59
CA ASP A 40 4.17 -2.94 21.41
C ASP A 40 5.07 -2.05 20.55
N LEU A 41 5.57 -2.58 19.43
CA LEU A 41 6.36 -1.79 18.49
C LEU A 41 5.51 -0.72 17.79
N ALA A 42 4.26 -1.04 17.45
CA ALA A 42 3.32 -0.08 16.88
C ALA A 42 3.04 1.06 17.88
N ASN A 43 2.73 0.74 19.12
CA ASN A 43 2.50 1.70 20.20
C ASN A 43 3.71 2.63 20.39
N LYS A 44 4.92 2.06 20.40
CA LYS A 44 6.16 2.84 20.44
C LYS A 44 6.28 3.79 19.25
N TRP A 45 6.08 3.32 18.03
CA TRP A 45 6.15 4.18 16.84
C TRP A 45 5.08 5.26 16.87
N ARG A 46 3.88 4.94 17.35
CA ARG A 46 2.82 5.95 17.48
C ARG A 46 3.20 7.05 18.47
N SER A 47 3.84 6.69 19.60
CA SER A 47 4.29 7.67 20.59
C SER A 47 5.50 8.51 20.16
N ASP A 48 6.28 8.02 19.17
CA ASP A 48 7.47 8.71 18.65
C ASP A 48 7.13 9.92 17.74
N VAL A 49 5.85 10.08 17.35
CA VAL A 49 5.41 11.14 16.41
C VAL A 49 4.11 11.81 16.87
N GLY A 50 3.82 13.01 16.33
CA GLY A 50 2.60 13.76 16.65
C GLY A 50 1.31 13.05 16.21
N MET A 51 0.18 13.44 16.79
CA MET A 51 -1.13 12.82 16.49
C MET A 51 -1.58 13.08 15.05
N ASP A 52 -1.17 14.18 14.45
CA ASP A 52 -1.52 14.54 13.07
C ASP A 52 -0.71 13.77 12.01
N PHE A 53 0.36 13.07 12.45
CA PHE A 53 1.13 12.22 11.57
C PHE A 53 0.37 10.94 11.24
N GLU A 54 0.21 10.66 9.95
CA GLU A 54 -0.56 9.50 9.48
C GLU A 54 0.34 8.32 9.11
N PHE A 55 -0.15 7.13 9.46
CA PHE A 55 0.44 5.88 9.02
C PHE A 55 -0.50 5.14 8.09
N THR A 56 0.07 4.50 7.09
CA THR A 56 -0.54 3.38 6.38
C THR A 56 0.37 2.16 6.52
N VAL A 57 -0.17 0.97 6.41
CA VAL A 57 0.61 -0.27 6.57
C VAL A 57 0.49 -1.14 5.33
N LYS A 58 1.62 -1.67 4.87
CA LYS A 58 1.60 -2.66 3.81
C LYS A 58 1.31 -4.03 4.40
N VAL A 59 0.28 -4.70 3.89
CA VAL A 59 -0.18 -6.01 4.36
C VAL A 59 0.91 -7.07 4.20
N PHE A 60 0.98 -7.99 5.17
CA PHE A 60 1.99 -9.06 5.21
C PHE A 60 1.97 -9.93 3.95
N GLN A 61 3.15 -10.23 3.43
CA GLN A 61 3.30 -11.00 2.20
C GLN A 61 2.70 -12.41 2.26
N GLY A 62 2.56 -13.01 3.46
CA GLY A 62 1.90 -14.30 3.65
C GLY A 62 0.42 -14.30 3.25
N ILE A 63 -0.20 -13.13 3.15
CA ILE A 63 -1.58 -12.96 2.67
C ILE A 63 -1.62 -12.85 1.14
N THR A 64 -0.63 -12.21 0.54
CA THR A 64 -0.68 -11.77 -0.87
C THR A 64 0.25 -12.53 -1.80
N HIS A 65 1.42 -12.96 -1.34
CA HIS A 65 2.48 -13.53 -2.19
C HIS A 65 2.66 -15.02 -1.91
N PRO A 66 2.78 -15.86 -2.94
CA PRO A 66 3.07 -17.28 -2.76
C PRO A 66 4.48 -17.49 -2.20
N VAL A 67 4.75 -18.66 -1.65
CA VAL A 67 6.03 -18.98 -0.99
C VAL A 67 7.25 -18.90 -1.91
N GLU A 68 7.05 -19.09 -3.22
CA GLU A 68 8.09 -18.99 -4.25
C GLU A 68 8.48 -17.53 -4.55
N SER A 69 7.73 -16.57 -4.04
CA SER A 69 8.04 -15.16 -4.28
C SER A 69 9.41 -14.79 -3.71
N PRO A 70 10.28 -14.11 -4.49
CA PRO A 70 11.61 -13.71 -4.03
C PRO A 70 11.55 -12.74 -2.82
N THR A 71 10.40 -12.18 -2.50
CA THR A 71 10.20 -11.29 -1.35
C THR A 71 10.42 -12.00 -0.02
N TRP A 72 10.20 -13.33 0.03
CA TRP A 72 10.41 -14.15 1.21
C TRP A 72 11.86 -14.21 1.69
N ARG A 73 12.86 -13.88 0.84
CA ARG A 73 14.26 -13.77 1.25
C ARG A 73 14.50 -12.73 2.37
N ARG A 74 13.57 -11.79 2.55
CA ARG A 74 13.61 -10.75 3.59
C ARG A 74 12.80 -11.11 4.84
N HIS A 75 12.10 -12.24 4.82
CA HIS A 75 11.39 -12.74 5.98
C HIS A 75 12.38 -13.34 6.99
N LYS A 76 12.24 -12.98 8.27
CA LYS A 76 13.19 -13.41 9.32
C LYS A 76 12.93 -14.84 9.78
N GLU A 77 11.68 -15.27 9.78
CA GLU A 77 11.28 -16.59 10.22
C GLU A 77 11.20 -17.54 9.03
N LYS A 78 11.65 -18.78 9.22
CA LYS A 78 11.52 -19.80 8.17
C LYS A 78 10.08 -20.30 8.14
N LEU A 79 9.50 -20.44 6.96
CA LEU A 79 8.19 -21.07 6.73
C LEU A 79 8.27 -22.60 6.87
N GLN A 80 9.02 -23.11 7.88
CA GLN A 80 9.18 -24.55 8.06
C GLN A 80 7.86 -25.18 8.51
N GLY A 81 7.42 -26.21 7.79
CA GLY A 81 6.20 -26.97 8.11
C GLY A 81 4.89 -26.31 7.69
N ILE A 82 4.92 -25.17 7.00
CA ILE A 82 3.72 -24.55 6.44
C ILE A 82 3.50 -25.08 5.02
N ASP A 83 2.30 -25.57 4.75
CA ASP A 83 1.91 -25.98 3.40
C ASP A 83 1.92 -24.75 2.46
N PRO A 84 2.66 -24.77 1.35
CA PRO A 84 2.64 -23.71 0.34
C PRO A 84 1.22 -23.35 -0.14
N ASN A 85 0.30 -24.29 -0.12
CA ASN A 85 -1.09 -24.08 -0.50
C ASN A 85 -1.90 -23.26 0.50
N GLU A 86 -1.41 -23.07 1.70
CA GLU A 86 -2.06 -22.22 2.71
C GLU A 86 -1.65 -20.75 2.63
N VAL A 87 -0.56 -20.44 1.89
CA VAL A 87 0.09 -19.12 1.91
C VAL A 87 -0.19 -18.29 0.66
N GLY A 88 -0.46 -17.02 0.86
CA GLY A 88 -0.53 -16.02 -0.19
C GLY A 88 -1.74 -16.08 -1.12
N LEU A 89 -1.69 -15.29 -2.17
CA LEU A 89 -2.68 -15.23 -3.26
C LEU A 89 -4.13 -15.02 -2.77
N LEU A 90 -4.30 -14.35 -1.64
CA LEU A 90 -5.61 -14.08 -1.01
C LEU A 90 -6.42 -15.35 -0.74
N ARG A 91 -5.74 -16.44 -0.34
CA ARG A 91 -6.43 -17.68 0.05
C ARG A 91 -7.24 -17.49 1.32
N THR A 92 -8.33 -18.24 1.44
CA THR A 92 -9.20 -18.24 2.62
C THR A 92 -8.84 -19.38 3.58
N THR A 93 -7.60 -19.38 4.04
CA THR A 93 -7.05 -20.42 4.93
C THR A 93 -6.89 -19.87 6.36
N PRO A 94 -6.84 -20.75 7.37
CA PRO A 94 -6.58 -20.33 8.76
C PRO A 94 -5.27 -19.53 8.87
N PHE A 95 -4.22 -19.93 8.13
CA PHE A 95 -2.94 -19.20 8.11
C PHE A 95 -3.12 -17.77 7.64
N VAL A 96 -3.82 -17.55 6.51
CA VAL A 96 -4.06 -16.20 5.97
C VAL A 96 -4.93 -15.38 6.92
N LYS A 97 -5.95 -16.00 7.56
CA LYS A 97 -6.80 -15.33 8.56
C LYS A 97 -5.98 -14.84 9.75
N THR A 98 -5.17 -15.72 10.35
CA THR A 98 -4.30 -15.34 11.46
C THR A 98 -3.30 -14.24 11.09
N CYS A 99 -2.70 -14.33 9.89
CA CYS A 99 -1.80 -13.28 9.39
C CYS A 99 -2.52 -11.94 9.21
N TRP A 100 -3.77 -11.97 8.73
CA TRP A 100 -4.59 -10.76 8.58
C TRP A 100 -4.88 -10.12 9.94
N GLU A 101 -5.39 -10.89 10.89
CA GLU A 101 -5.72 -10.42 12.24
C GLU A 101 -4.51 -9.77 12.91
N GLN A 102 -3.35 -10.44 12.92
CA GLN A 102 -2.12 -9.88 13.51
C GLN A 102 -1.65 -8.60 12.79
N ASN A 103 -1.82 -8.51 11.48
CA ASN A 103 -1.44 -7.33 10.72
C ASN A 103 -2.38 -6.16 11.02
N VAL A 104 -3.67 -6.42 11.17
CA VAL A 104 -4.68 -5.42 11.52
C VAL A 104 -4.54 -4.96 12.98
N ASP A 105 -4.27 -5.88 13.92
CA ASP A 105 -3.96 -5.52 15.31
C ASP A 105 -2.77 -4.54 15.40
N PHE A 106 -1.72 -4.81 14.61
CA PHE A 106 -0.59 -3.89 14.50
C PHE A 106 -1.01 -2.53 13.90
N ALA A 107 -1.84 -2.55 12.86
CA ALA A 107 -2.33 -1.32 12.22
C ALA A 107 -3.18 -0.49 13.18
N HIS A 108 -4.06 -1.11 13.96
CA HIS A 108 -4.89 -0.44 14.98
C HIS A 108 -4.03 0.16 16.11
N ALA A 109 -3.09 -0.61 16.64
CA ALA A 109 -2.16 -0.11 17.67
C ALA A 109 -1.33 1.07 17.18
N LEU A 110 -0.96 1.08 15.89
CA LEU A 110 -0.26 2.17 15.22
C LEU A 110 -1.18 3.36 14.91
N LYS A 111 -2.50 3.18 14.97
CA LYS A 111 -3.55 4.09 14.46
C LYS A 111 -3.37 4.37 12.96
N ALA A 112 -2.98 3.34 12.21
CA ALA A 112 -2.89 3.43 10.76
C ALA A 112 -4.29 3.61 10.15
N LYS A 113 -4.36 4.39 9.07
CA LYS A 113 -5.64 4.70 8.39
C LYS A 113 -6.00 3.68 7.30
N ILE A 114 -4.99 3.11 6.66
CA ILE A 114 -5.16 2.29 5.45
C ILE A 114 -4.23 1.07 5.52
N ALA A 115 -4.78 -0.09 5.18
CA ALA A 115 -4.03 -1.32 4.92
C ALA A 115 -3.84 -1.52 3.41
N VAL A 116 -2.58 -1.53 2.95
CA VAL A 116 -2.23 -1.62 1.53
C VAL A 116 -2.00 -3.08 1.12
N ILE A 117 -2.92 -3.63 0.36
CA ILE A 117 -2.90 -4.99 -0.17
C ILE A 117 -2.22 -4.95 -1.55
N GLN A 118 -0.90 -5.12 -1.58
CA GLN A 118 -0.17 -5.24 -2.85
C GLN A 118 -0.19 -6.67 -3.34
N LEU A 119 -0.76 -6.91 -4.52
CA LEU A 119 -0.82 -8.21 -5.16
C LEU A 119 0.44 -8.48 -6.00
N PRO A 120 0.91 -9.74 -6.10
CA PRO A 120 2.07 -10.07 -6.93
C PRO A 120 1.73 -10.02 -8.43
N PRO A 121 2.75 -9.88 -9.32
CA PRO A 121 2.53 -9.91 -10.78
C PRO A 121 1.90 -11.21 -11.28
N SER A 122 2.04 -12.32 -10.53
CA SER A 122 1.42 -13.59 -10.85
C SER A 122 -0.09 -13.64 -10.59
N PHE A 123 -0.64 -12.66 -9.84
CA PHE A 123 -2.08 -12.58 -9.58
C PHE A 123 -2.76 -11.82 -10.72
N GLN A 124 -3.17 -12.58 -11.74
CA GLN A 124 -3.81 -12.06 -12.95
C GLN A 124 -5.33 -11.97 -12.78
N TYR A 125 -5.95 -11.11 -13.59
CA TYR A 125 -7.41 -11.10 -13.72
C TYR A 125 -7.86 -12.26 -14.60
N ASP A 126 -8.60 -13.15 -14.01
CA ASP A 126 -9.49 -14.11 -14.61
C ASP A 126 -10.68 -14.31 -13.65
N THR A 127 -11.63 -15.15 -14.02
CA THR A 127 -12.81 -15.42 -13.16
C THR A 127 -12.39 -15.94 -11.79
N SER A 128 -11.41 -16.85 -11.71
CA SER A 128 -10.90 -17.40 -10.46
C SER A 128 -10.19 -16.35 -9.59
N GLY A 129 -9.37 -15.51 -10.20
CA GLY A 129 -8.67 -14.42 -9.51
C GLY A 129 -9.62 -13.40 -8.92
N PHE A 130 -10.66 -13.03 -9.67
CA PHE A 130 -11.68 -12.09 -9.17
C PHE A 130 -12.53 -12.71 -8.04
N GLU A 131 -13.00 -13.96 -8.19
CA GLU A 131 -13.74 -14.63 -7.12
C GLU A 131 -12.88 -14.81 -5.87
N ARG A 132 -11.60 -15.11 -6.00
CA ARG A 132 -10.68 -15.18 -4.87
C ARG A 132 -10.52 -13.83 -4.15
N LEU A 133 -10.40 -12.73 -4.91
CA LEU A 133 -10.37 -11.39 -4.35
C LEU A 133 -11.64 -11.09 -3.54
N LYS A 134 -12.81 -11.36 -4.10
CA LYS A 134 -14.10 -11.16 -3.45
C LYS A 134 -14.26 -12.02 -2.20
N THR A 135 -14.00 -13.33 -2.32
CA THR A 135 -14.09 -14.29 -1.22
C THR A 135 -13.13 -13.97 -0.08
N PHE A 136 -11.94 -13.42 -0.40
CA PHE A 136 -11.00 -12.94 0.62
C PHE A 136 -11.62 -11.83 1.48
N PHE A 137 -12.24 -10.82 0.87
CA PHE A 137 -12.90 -9.75 1.62
C PHE A 137 -14.08 -10.24 2.45
N GLU A 138 -14.84 -11.21 1.94
CA GLU A 138 -15.91 -11.88 2.70
C GLU A 138 -15.37 -12.67 3.89
N PHE A 139 -14.19 -13.28 3.73
CA PHE A 139 -13.54 -14.11 4.75
C PHE A 139 -12.89 -13.31 5.87
N VAL A 140 -12.23 -12.20 5.54
CA VAL A 140 -11.52 -11.39 6.54
C VAL A 140 -12.38 -10.29 7.16
N GLU A 141 -13.45 -9.86 6.47
CA GLU A 141 -14.37 -8.81 6.91
C GLU A 141 -13.61 -7.59 7.48
N PRO A 142 -12.84 -6.87 6.64
CA PRO A 142 -11.92 -5.86 7.14
C PRO A 142 -12.63 -4.71 7.85
N ASP A 143 -12.13 -4.34 9.01
CA ASP A 143 -12.55 -3.19 9.82
C ASP A 143 -11.60 -1.98 9.68
N ILE A 144 -10.70 -2.04 8.71
CA ILE A 144 -9.78 -0.98 8.30
C ILE A 144 -9.94 -0.72 6.80
N THR A 145 -9.85 0.55 6.38
CA THR A 145 -9.86 0.88 4.96
C THR A 145 -8.75 0.16 4.21
N CYS A 146 -9.09 -0.53 3.11
CA CYS A 146 -8.15 -1.29 2.30
C CYS A 146 -7.82 -0.57 1.00
N ALA A 147 -6.53 -0.45 0.69
CA ALA A 147 -6.06 0.01 -0.63
C ALA A 147 -5.42 -1.15 -1.39
N ILE A 148 -5.94 -1.45 -2.59
CA ILE A 148 -5.50 -2.60 -3.40
C ILE A 148 -4.60 -2.12 -4.53
N GLU A 149 -3.39 -2.68 -4.61
CA GLU A 149 -2.47 -2.45 -5.71
C GLU A 149 -2.33 -3.69 -6.59
N PHE A 150 -2.80 -3.59 -7.82
CA PHE A 150 -2.63 -4.61 -8.84
C PHE A 150 -1.30 -4.46 -9.56
N ARG A 151 -0.56 -5.55 -9.70
CA ARG A 151 0.77 -5.60 -10.37
C ARG A 151 0.73 -6.31 -11.72
N HIS A 152 -0.46 -6.64 -12.24
CA HIS A 152 -0.64 -7.22 -13.56
C HIS A 152 -1.62 -6.39 -14.40
N VAL A 153 -1.28 -6.14 -15.67
CA VAL A 153 -2.05 -5.28 -16.59
C VAL A 153 -3.48 -5.74 -16.83
N SER A 154 -3.77 -7.05 -16.71
CA SER A 154 -5.10 -7.61 -16.93
C SER A 154 -6.19 -7.03 -16.03
N TRP A 155 -5.82 -6.46 -14.89
CA TRP A 155 -6.74 -5.82 -13.95
C TRP A 155 -7.18 -4.43 -14.39
N ILE A 156 -6.34 -3.69 -15.11
CA ILE A 156 -6.57 -2.28 -15.45
C ILE A 156 -7.89 -2.05 -16.18
N PRO A 157 -8.26 -2.82 -17.24
CA PRO A 157 -9.55 -2.64 -17.94
C PRO A 157 -10.77 -2.99 -17.08
N ARG A 158 -10.57 -3.59 -15.91
CA ARG A 158 -11.62 -4.09 -15.02
C ARG A 158 -11.87 -3.25 -13.78
N ILE A 159 -11.14 -2.16 -13.60
CA ILE A 159 -11.19 -1.35 -12.36
C ILE A 159 -12.61 -0.88 -12.03
N ASN A 160 -13.37 -0.39 -12.98
CA ASN A 160 -14.77 0.01 -12.74
C ASN A 160 -15.64 -1.16 -12.26
N PHE A 161 -15.44 -2.34 -12.85
CA PHE A 161 -16.14 -3.55 -12.43
C PHE A 161 -15.76 -3.95 -11.01
N ILE A 162 -14.47 -3.87 -10.68
CA ILE A 162 -13.95 -4.20 -9.34
C ILE A 162 -14.52 -3.24 -8.30
N LEU A 163 -14.44 -1.94 -8.51
CA LEU A 163 -14.98 -0.92 -7.60
C LEU A 163 -16.47 -1.13 -7.35
N LYS A 164 -17.25 -1.45 -8.39
CA LYS A 164 -18.68 -1.75 -8.25
C LYS A 164 -18.94 -2.98 -7.37
N ASN A 165 -18.17 -4.06 -7.55
CA ASN A 165 -18.38 -5.32 -6.87
C ASN A 165 -17.81 -5.35 -5.44
N LEU A 166 -16.79 -4.53 -5.16
CA LEU A 166 -16.19 -4.38 -3.82
C LEU A 166 -16.72 -3.15 -3.05
N LYS A 167 -17.76 -2.50 -3.55
CA LYS A 167 -18.34 -1.29 -2.94
C LYS A 167 -18.71 -1.48 -1.45
N LYS A 168 -19.13 -2.67 -1.06
CA LYS A 168 -19.47 -3.01 0.33
C LYS A 168 -18.32 -2.74 1.31
N TRP A 169 -17.06 -2.88 0.86
CA TRP A 169 -15.87 -2.73 1.70
C TRP A 169 -15.14 -1.39 1.47
N ASP A 170 -15.70 -0.52 0.65
CA ASP A 170 -15.14 0.83 0.37
C ASP A 170 -13.62 0.79 0.05
N VAL A 171 -13.24 -0.12 -0.85
CA VAL A 171 -11.84 -0.31 -1.21
C VAL A 171 -11.31 0.82 -2.09
N ILE A 172 -10.08 1.23 -1.84
CA ILE A 172 -9.34 2.18 -2.67
C ILE A 172 -8.48 1.39 -3.67
N ILE A 173 -8.55 1.72 -4.96
CA ILE A 173 -7.60 1.19 -5.93
C ILE A 173 -6.38 2.09 -5.98
N VAL A 174 -5.24 1.51 -5.63
CA VAL A 174 -3.94 2.18 -5.72
C VAL A 174 -3.59 2.43 -7.18
N SER A 175 -3.12 3.62 -7.49
CA SER A 175 -2.73 4.00 -8.84
C SER A 175 -1.38 4.72 -8.90
N ASP A 176 -0.82 4.76 -10.10
CA ASP A 176 0.20 5.71 -10.51
C ASP A 176 -0.41 6.55 -11.63
N PRO A 177 -0.86 7.79 -11.35
CA PRO A 177 -1.61 8.60 -12.31
C PRO A 177 -0.74 9.09 -13.47
N LEU A 178 0.57 8.97 -13.37
CA LEU A 178 1.48 9.27 -14.48
C LEU A 178 1.52 8.14 -15.51
N LYS A 179 1.07 6.93 -15.13
CA LYS A 179 1.07 5.72 -15.98
C LYS A 179 -0.32 5.30 -16.43
N PHE A 180 -1.30 5.40 -15.53
CA PHE A 180 -2.63 4.83 -15.75
C PHE A 180 -3.71 5.87 -15.45
N ASN A 181 -4.60 6.06 -16.42
CA ASN A 181 -5.80 6.87 -16.21
C ASN A 181 -6.89 5.97 -15.61
N LEU A 182 -6.95 5.90 -14.28
CA LEU A 182 -7.96 5.13 -13.55
C LEU A 182 -9.18 6.00 -13.21
N PRO A 183 -10.35 5.38 -12.93
CA PRO A 183 -11.51 6.09 -12.45
C PRO A 183 -11.22 6.87 -11.18
N ARG A 184 -11.79 8.07 -11.07
CA ARG A 184 -11.69 8.87 -9.86
C ARG A 184 -12.42 8.18 -8.71
N GLN A 185 -11.83 8.24 -7.52
CA GLN A 185 -12.37 7.76 -6.26
C GLN A 185 -12.46 8.92 -5.27
N ASP A 186 -13.28 8.81 -4.24
CA ASP A 186 -13.43 9.85 -3.20
C ASP A 186 -12.11 10.08 -2.46
N THR A 187 -11.41 8.99 -2.17
CA THR A 187 -10.01 9.00 -1.71
C THR A 187 -9.11 8.36 -2.74
N GLN A 188 -8.05 9.04 -3.11
CA GLN A 188 -7.05 8.53 -4.05
C GLN A 188 -5.80 8.10 -3.29
N TYR A 189 -5.17 7.02 -3.73
CA TYR A 189 -3.93 6.51 -3.14
C TYR A 189 -2.90 6.28 -4.25
N PHE A 190 -1.93 7.18 -4.35
CA PHE A 190 -0.91 7.15 -5.37
C PHE A 190 0.37 6.52 -4.83
N ARG A 191 0.86 5.48 -5.50
CA ARG A 191 2.18 4.87 -5.23
C ARG A 191 3.07 5.00 -6.45
N LEU A 192 4.16 5.75 -6.31
CA LEU A 192 5.01 6.20 -7.40
C LEU A 192 6.29 5.38 -7.43
N HIS A 193 6.36 4.44 -8.37
CA HIS A 193 7.47 3.48 -8.50
C HIS A 193 8.42 3.80 -9.66
N GLY A 194 8.47 5.06 -10.12
CA GLY A 194 9.24 5.49 -11.29
C GLY A 194 8.60 5.12 -12.63
N MET A 195 9.02 5.75 -13.70
CA MET A 195 8.53 5.56 -15.06
C MET A 195 9.26 4.40 -15.78
N ASN A 196 8.89 4.13 -17.04
CA ASN A 196 9.51 3.10 -17.89
C ASN A 196 9.30 1.66 -17.38
N GLY A 197 8.05 1.27 -17.19
CA GLY A 197 7.61 -0.05 -16.74
C GLY A 197 6.73 0.01 -15.50
N PHE A 198 6.29 -1.15 -15.00
CA PHE A 198 5.48 -1.23 -13.78
C PHE A 198 6.24 -0.69 -12.56
N VAL A 199 7.54 -0.98 -12.50
CA VAL A 199 8.42 -0.59 -11.38
C VAL A 199 9.80 -0.23 -11.92
N ASN A 200 10.27 0.96 -11.56
CA ASN A 200 11.65 1.39 -11.79
C ASN A 200 12.14 2.20 -10.58
N TYR A 201 12.59 1.51 -9.55
CA TYR A 201 13.01 2.16 -8.31
C TYR A 201 14.21 3.12 -8.47
N ARG A 202 14.98 3.04 -9.58
CA ARG A 202 16.10 3.95 -9.85
C ARG A 202 15.70 5.24 -10.54
N TYR A 203 14.42 5.36 -10.90
CA TYR A 203 13.90 6.53 -11.58
C TYR A 203 13.94 7.77 -10.69
N VAL A 204 14.26 8.91 -11.27
CA VAL A 204 14.16 10.24 -10.66
C VAL A 204 13.11 11.03 -11.44
N TYR A 205 12.09 11.53 -10.76
CA TYR A 205 11.01 12.27 -11.41
C TYR A 205 11.48 13.64 -11.91
N THR A 206 11.08 14.00 -13.12
CA THR A 206 11.29 15.34 -13.68
C THR A 206 10.34 16.35 -13.03
N ASP A 207 10.65 17.66 -13.15
CA ASP A 207 9.77 18.72 -12.63
C ASP A 207 8.42 18.72 -13.35
N GLN A 208 8.39 18.43 -14.65
CA GLN A 208 7.14 18.31 -15.42
C GLN A 208 6.26 17.15 -14.93
N GLU A 209 6.86 16.04 -14.54
CA GLU A 209 6.12 14.90 -13.98
C GLU A 209 5.58 15.22 -12.59
N ILE A 210 6.35 15.92 -11.76
CA ILE A 210 5.91 16.42 -10.45
C ILE A 210 4.73 17.40 -10.64
N ASP A 211 4.79 18.30 -11.63
CA ASP A 211 3.70 19.24 -11.92
C ASP A 211 2.43 18.51 -12.39
N ARG A 212 2.56 17.51 -13.26
CA ARG A 212 1.44 16.67 -13.66
C ARG A 212 0.84 15.90 -12.49
N LEU A 213 1.68 15.33 -11.63
CA LEU A 213 1.25 14.63 -10.43
C LEU A 213 0.47 15.57 -9.50
N MET A 214 0.91 16.82 -9.35
CA MET A 214 0.23 17.84 -8.57
C MET A 214 -1.19 18.11 -9.09
N ILE A 215 -1.33 18.23 -10.41
CA ILE A 215 -2.64 18.41 -11.05
C ILE A 215 -3.57 17.25 -10.73
N GLU A 216 -3.05 16.01 -10.79
CA GLU A 216 -3.86 14.82 -10.46
C GLU A 216 -4.22 14.77 -8.97
N ALA A 217 -3.27 15.09 -8.08
CA ALA A 217 -3.50 15.07 -6.64
C ALA A 217 -4.55 16.10 -6.18
N LYS A 218 -4.60 17.27 -6.82
CA LYS A 218 -5.59 18.33 -6.51
C LYS A 218 -7.03 17.99 -6.92
N LYS A 219 -7.26 16.87 -7.62
CA LYS A 219 -8.62 16.48 -8.03
C LYS A 219 -9.46 15.87 -6.89
N GLY A 220 -8.89 15.53 -5.74
CA GLY A 220 -9.61 14.97 -4.58
C GLY A 220 -8.69 14.69 -3.40
N ASN A 221 -9.24 14.16 -2.32
CA ASN A 221 -8.43 13.74 -1.18
C ASN A 221 -7.42 12.69 -1.61
N THR A 222 -6.13 12.94 -1.42
CA THR A 222 -5.09 12.14 -2.04
C THR A 222 -3.93 11.83 -1.10
N TYR A 223 -3.58 10.56 -1.01
CA TYR A 223 -2.33 10.06 -0.45
C TYR A 223 -1.30 9.93 -1.56
N VAL A 224 -0.17 10.63 -1.46
CA VAL A 224 0.92 10.60 -2.44
C VAL A 224 2.15 9.98 -1.81
N LEU A 225 2.54 8.79 -2.27
CA LEU A 225 3.63 8.00 -1.70
C LEU A 225 4.69 7.69 -2.74
N PHE A 226 5.86 8.26 -2.55
CA PHE A 226 7.02 7.97 -3.38
C PHE A 226 7.70 6.68 -2.93
N ASN A 227 8.06 5.84 -3.90
CA ASN A 227 8.69 4.53 -3.67
C ASN A 227 9.82 4.25 -4.68
N ASN A 228 10.76 5.15 -4.74
CA ASN A 228 11.97 5.06 -5.56
C ASN A 228 13.20 5.40 -4.71
N ILE A 229 14.40 5.25 -5.25
CA ILE A 229 15.65 5.56 -4.53
C ILE A 229 15.68 7.03 -4.09
N SER A 230 15.15 7.94 -4.91
CA SER A 230 15.11 9.38 -4.64
C SER A 230 13.83 9.83 -3.88
N MET A 231 13.09 8.91 -3.27
CA MET A 231 11.75 9.18 -2.71
C MET A 231 11.70 10.38 -1.75
N LEU A 232 12.71 10.57 -0.90
CA LEU A 232 12.74 11.73 0.01
C LEU A 232 12.88 13.05 -0.76
N THR A 233 13.75 13.08 -1.75
CA THR A 233 13.98 14.26 -2.59
C THR A 233 12.76 14.58 -3.44
N ASP A 234 12.19 13.58 -4.09
CA ASP A 234 11.02 13.75 -4.96
C ASP A 234 9.78 14.16 -4.15
N ALA A 235 9.58 13.58 -2.97
CA ALA A 235 8.50 13.96 -2.06
C ALA A 235 8.64 15.42 -1.56
N LYS A 236 9.87 15.85 -1.22
CA LYS A 236 10.14 17.26 -0.85
C LYS A 236 9.88 18.24 -2.00
N ARG A 237 10.29 17.89 -3.23
CA ARG A 237 10.00 18.68 -4.43
C ARG A 237 8.50 18.80 -4.68
N PHE A 238 7.75 17.73 -4.45
CA PHE A 238 6.29 17.77 -4.53
C PHE A 238 5.69 18.66 -3.44
N LEU A 239 6.13 18.53 -2.18
CA LEU A 239 5.66 19.36 -1.06
C LEU A 239 5.92 20.84 -1.30
N SER A 240 7.11 21.21 -1.82
CA SER A 240 7.46 22.63 -2.10
C SER A 240 6.57 23.28 -3.16
N LYS A 241 5.81 22.51 -3.92
CA LYS A 241 4.85 23.00 -4.92
C LYS A 241 3.39 23.01 -4.40
N LEU A 242 3.13 22.48 -3.20
CA LEU A 242 1.81 22.54 -2.56
C LEU A 242 1.57 23.89 -1.89
N HIS A 243 2.63 24.53 -1.47
CA HIS A 243 2.66 25.84 -0.81
C HIS A 243 3.13 26.91 -1.78
#